data_d33b33c5fffac4050f90376354c0de6f
#
_entry.id   d33b33c5fffac4050f90376354c0de6f
#
_cell.length_a   1.000
_cell.length_b   1.000
_cell.length_c   1.000
_cell.angle_alpha   90.00
_cell.angle_beta   90.00
_cell.angle_gamma   90.00
#
_symmetry.space_group_name_H-M   'P 1'
#
loop_
_entity.id
_entity.type
_entity.pdbx_description
1 polymer ?
#
loop_
_entity_poly.entity_id
_entity_poly.type
_entity_poly.pdbx_seq_one_letter_code
_entity_poly.pdbx_strand_id
1 'polypeptide(L)'
;MKRVGYITDKDGRRITLLEAMGDYGNVQKAYNKARKCKRHRKDVLIFTKDKEENLDKVREDIINLAYEPSKYHYFKVYEPKERQIMALPFYDRVVQHAINNVLEPIFDKRFISQSYACRKGKGMHAASDTLKEWLYEWNKYHPDQPLYAIKADIHHYFQSTDNAVLKTEIRKVIK
;
A
#
# COMPACT_ATOMS: atom_id res chain seq x y z
N MET A 1 3.92 20.28 9.65
CA MET A 1 3.34 19.08 10.30
C MET A 1 4.46 18.30 10.99
N LYS A 2 4.23 17.77 12.22
CA LYS A 2 5.26 16.96 12.92
C LYS A 2 5.44 15.61 12.22
N ARG A 3 6.70 15.16 12.10
CA ARG A 3 7.04 13.83 11.60
C ARG A 3 6.67 12.76 12.63
N VAL A 4 6.20 11.60 12.15
CA VAL A 4 5.85 10.46 12.99
C VAL A 4 7.06 9.54 13.11
N GLY A 5 7.62 9.38 14.30
CA GLY A 5 8.72 8.45 14.58
C GLY A 5 8.31 7.29 15.48
N TYR A 6 7.17 7.45 16.16
CA TYR A 6 6.65 6.50 17.15
C TYR A 6 5.15 6.35 16.99
N ILE A 7 4.64 5.19 17.35
CA ILE A 7 3.21 4.92 17.48
C ILE A 7 2.93 4.31 18.87
N THR A 8 1.68 4.25 19.24
CA THR A 8 1.24 3.56 20.45
C THR A 8 0.80 2.14 20.06
N ASP A 9 1.35 1.13 20.72
CA ASP A 9 0.95 -0.25 20.55
C ASP A 9 -0.40 -0.56 21.23
N LYS A 10 -0.85 -1.82 21.14
CA LYS A 10 -2.11 -2.29 21.76
C LYS A 10 -2.10 -2.22 23.30
N ASP A 11 -0.91 -2.22 23.90
CA ASP A 11 -0.72 -2.18 25.35
C ASP A 11 -0.49 -0.74 25.87
N GLY A 12 -0.65 0.27 25.01
CA GLY A 12 -0.47 1.69 25.32
C GLY A 12 0.99 2.16 25.35
N ARG A 13 1.96 1.31 24.96
CA ARG A 13 3.40 1.65 24.99
C ARG A 13 3.77 2.41 23.72
N ARG A 14 4.68 3.35 23.89
CA ARG A 14 5.27 4.09 22.77
C ARG A 14 6.41 3.28 22.16
N ILE A 15 6.22 2.84 20.91
CA ILE A 15 7.19 2.05 20.15
C ILE A 15 7.59 2.78 18.86
N THR A 16 8.77 2.49 18.34
CA THR A 16 9.22 3.00 17.03
C THR A 16 8.42 2.37 15.89
N LEU A 17 8.43 3.00 14.71
CA LEU A 17 7.82 2.42 13.53
C LEU A 17 8.46 1.09 13.15
N LEU A 18 9.78 0.96 13.33
CA LEU A 18 10.51 -0.25 13.01
C LEU A 18 10.10 -1.42 13.93
N GLU A 19 10.03 -1.19 15.25
CA GLU A 19 9.52 -2.16 16.22
C GLU A 19 8.10 -2.61 15.88
N ALA A 20 7.24 -1.65 15.52
CA ALA A 20 5.86 -1.97 15.10
C ALA A 20 5.79 -2.80 13.81
N MET A 21 6.68 -2.54 12.84
CA MET A 21 6.75 -3.32 11.60
C MET A 21 7.20 -4.76 11.86
N GLY A 22 8.19 -4.95 12.74
CA GLY A 22 8.74 -6.26 13.14
C GLY A 22 7.99 -6.93 14.30
N ASP A 23 6.90 -6.36 14.80
CA ASP A 23 6.06 -7.02 15.82
C ASP A 23 5.49 -8.34 15.28
N TYR A 24 5.54 -9.40 16.10
CA TYR A 24 5.08 -10.73 15.67
C TYR A 24 3.60 -10.71 15.23
N GLY A 25 2.74 -10.03 15.97
CA GLY A 25 1.32 -9.91 15.65
C GLY A 25 1.10 -9.17 14.32
N ASN A 26 1.92 -8.16 14.04
CA ASN A 26 1.89 -7.45 12.76
C ASN A 26 2.34 -8.34 11.60
N VAL A 27 3.45 -9.07 11.75
CA VAL A 27 3.96 -9.98 10.70
C VAL A 27 2.99 -11.14 10.45
N GLN A 28 2.41 -11.71 11.50
CA GLN A 28 1.34 -12.72 11.39
C GLN A 28 0.11 -12.17 10.62
N LYS A 29 -0.29 -10.94 10.88
CA LYS A 29 -1.38 -10.25 10.16
C LYS A 29 -0.99 -10.01 8.69
N ALA A 30 0.26 -9.64 8.43
CA ALA A 30 0.79 -9.45 7.08
C ALA A 30 0.76 -10.75 6.27
N TYR A 31 1.21 -11.85 6.85
CA TYR A 31 1.11 -13.18 6.26
C TYR A 31 -0.34 -13.55 5.91
N ASN A 32 -1.27 -13.33 6.83
CA ASN A 32 -2.68 -13.62 6.60
C ASN A 32 -3.27 -12.77 5.46
N LYS A 33 -2.89 -11.49 5.35
CA LYS A 33 -3.27 -10.60 4.25
C LYS A 33 -2.65 -11.08 2.93
N ALA A 34 -1.34 -11.40 2.91
CA ALA A 34 -0.62 -11.80 1.70
C ALA A 34 -1.17 -13.10 1.08
N ARG A 35 -1.57 -14.08 1.91
CA ARG A 35 -2.10 -15.37 1.44
C ARG A 35 -3.58 -15.38 1.10
N LYS A 36 -4.32 -14.30 1.41
CA LYS A 36 -5.78 -14.24 1.16
C LYS A 36 -6.07 -14.50 -0.33
N CYS A 37 -6.98 -15.43 -0.60
CA CYS A 37 -7.36 -15.90 -1.94
C CYS A 37 -6.22 -16.54 -2.77
N LYS A 38 -5.08 -16.91 -2.13
CA LYS A 38 -3.89 -17.47 -2.81
C LYS A 38 -3.32 -18.67 -2.07
N ARG A 39 -4.06 -19.28 -1.13
CA ARG A 39 -3.60 -20.36 -0.26
C ARG A 39 -3.12 -21.61 -1.00
N HIS A 40 -3.62 -21.85 -2.21
CA HIS A 40 -3.29 -22.96 -3.07
C HIS A 40 -2.02 -22.78 -3.90
N ARG A 41 -1.43 -21.56 -3.91
CA ARG A 41 -0.23 -21.29 -4.70
C ARG A 41 0.99 -21.96 -4.09
N LYS A 42 1.88 -22.50 -4.95
CA LYS A 42 3.08 -23.24 -4.55
C LYS A 42 4.00 -22.43 -3.62
N ASP A 43 4.24 -21.16 -3.94
CA ASP A 43 5.04 -20.24 -3.13
C ASP A 43 4.45 -20.01 -1.72
N VAL A 44 3.12 -19.93 -1.62
CA VAL A 44 2.40 -19.80 -0.35
C VAL A 44 2.49 -21.11 0.46
N LEU A 45 2.33 -22.26 -0.21
CA LEU A 45 2.41 -23.57 0.45
C LEU A 45 3.82 -23.84 1.01
N ILE A 46 4.86 -23.53 0.24
CA ILE A 46 6.26 -23.66 0.67
C ILE A 46 6.50 -22.77 1.92
N PHE A 47 6.12 -21.53 1.88
CA PHE A 47 6.25 -20.61 3.03
C PHE A 47 5.47 -21.12 4.26
N THR A 48 4.29 -21.69 4.03
CA THR A 48 3.39 -22.14 5.10
C THR A 48 3.89 -23.42 5.78
N LYS A 49 4.69 -24.25 5.10
CA LYS A 49 5.26 -25.48 5.65
C LYS A 49 6.12 -25.17 6.89
N ASP A 50 6.99 -24.18 6.77
CA ASP A 50 7.89 -23.76 7.84
C ASP A 50 7.50 -22.34 8.32
N LYS A 51 6.19 -22.18 8.61
CA LYS A 51 5.55 -20.88 8.82
C LYS A 51 6.22 -20.07 9.92
N GLU A 52 6.44 -20.66 11.10
CA GLU A 52 6.95 -19.92 12.27
C GLU A 52 8.37 -19.43 12.02
N GLU A 53 9.24 -20.29 11.49
CA GLU A 53 10.61 -19.94 11.12
C GLU A 53 10.63 -18.81 10.06
N ASN A 54 9.78 -18.91 9.04
CA ASN A 54 9.68 -17.88 8.01
C ASN A 54 9.13 -16.53 8.54
N LEU A 55 8.23 -16.57 9.52
CA LEU A 55 7.74 -15.35 10.16
C LEU A 55 8.82 -14.71 11.03
N ASP A 56 9.58 -15.51 11.78
CA ASP A 56 10.69 -15.00 12.59
C ASP A 56 11.79 -14.41 11.71
N LYS A 57 12.12 -15.05 10.59
CA LYS A 57 13.04 -14.49 9.60
C LYS A 57 12.55 -13.13 9.05
N VAL A 58 11.28 -13.01 8.71
CA VAL A 58 10.70 -11.71 8.27
C VAL A 58 10.87 -10.64 9.35
N ARG A 59 10.66 -10.98 10.62
CA ARG A 59 10.85 -10.06 11.74
C ARG A 59 12.30 -9.62 11.88
N GLU A 60 13.21 -10.58 11.86
CA GLU A 60 14.66 -10.32 11.96
C GLU A 60 15.15 -9.44 10.82
N ASP A 61 14.77 -9.74 9.58
CA ASP A 61 15.14 -8.95 8.40
C ASP A 61 14.63 -7.52 8.50
N ILE A 62 13.41 -7.30 9.04
CA ILE A 62 12.88 -5.96 9.24
C ILE A 62 13.61 -5.23 10.35
N ILE A 63 13.75 -5.84 11.55
CA ILE A 63 14.31 -5.19 12.74
C ILE A 63 15.79 -4.86 12.52
N ASN A 64 16.55 -5.76 11.90
CA ASN A 64 17.97 -5.60 11.63
C ASN A 64 18.26 -4.78 10.36
N LEU A 65 17.22 -4.31 9.64
CA LEU A 65 17.35 -3.62 8.35
C LEU A 65 18.13 -4.45 7.30
N ALA A 66 18.03 -5.78 7.41
CA ALA A 66 18.74 -6.75 6.57
C ALA A 66 17.90 -7.23 5.37
N TYR A 67 16.66 -6.75 5.25
CA TYR A 67 15.80 -7.14 4.14
C TYR A 67 16.34 -6.65 2.79
N GLU A 68 16.61 -7.59 1.91
CA GLU A 68 16.93 -7.33 0.51
C GLU A 68 15.83 -7.88 -0.38
N PRO A 69 15.25 -7.05 -1.28
CA PRO A 69 14.20 -7.51 -2.19
C PRO A 69 14.70 -8.62 -3.12
N SER A 70 13.93 -9.68 -3.23
CA SER A 70 14.19 -10.78 -4.16
C SER A 70 14.06 -10.33 -5.62
N LYS A 71 14.61 -11.12 -6.54
CA LYS A 71 14.43 -10.89 -7.99
C LYS A 71 12.96 -11.05 -8.38
N TYR A 72 12.49 -10.15 -9.23
CA TYR A 72 11.14 -10.23 -9.79
C TYR A 72 10.97 -11.44 -10.71
N HIS A 73 9.81 -12.06 -10.62
CA HIS A 73 9.33 -13.01 -11.62
C HIS A 73 8.53 -12.25 -12.68
N TYR A 74 8.91 -12.37 -13.94
CA TYR A 74 8.28 -11.68 -15.06
C TYR A 74 7.37 -12.63 -15.82
N PHE A 75 6.14 -12.19 -16.10
CA PHE A 75 5.22 -12.89 -16.99
C PHE A 75 4.30 -11.89 -17.71
N LYS A 76 3.72 -12.33 -18.82
CA LYS A 76 2.81 -11.51 -19.61
C LYS A 76 1.36 -11.88 -19.32
N VAL A 77 0.50 -10.88 -19.31
CA VAL A 77 -0.96 -11.02 -19.25
C VAL A 77 -1.51 -10.32 -20.50
N TYR A 78 -2.50 -10.93 -21.17
CA TYR A 78 -2.97 -10.46 -22.47
C TYR A 78 -4.36 -9.83 -22.42
N GLU A 79 -5.06 -9.87 -21.30
CA GLU A 79 -6.41 -9.29 -21.16
C GLU A 79 -6.42 -8.10 -20.19
N PRO A 80 -7.08 -6.98 -20.57
CA PRO A 80 -7.63 -6.59 -21.88
C PRO A 80 -6.58 -6.09 -22.88
N LYS A 81 -5.33 -5.96 -22.44
CA LYS A 81 -4.16 -5.55 -23.23
C LYS A 81 -2.93 -6.33 -22.75
N GLU A 82 -1.96 -6.54 -23.64
CA GLU A 82 -0.67 -7.10 -23.25
C GLU A 82 -0.01 -6.23 -22.20
N ARG A 83 0.34 -6.86 -21.08
CA ARG A 83 1.07 -6.23 -19.97
C ARG A 83 2.14 -7.16 -19.46
N GLN A 84 3.33 -6.65 -19.31
CA GLN A 84 4.38 -7.34 -18.57
C GLN A 84 4.16 -7.12 -17.06
N ILE A 85 3.98 -8.20 -16.34
CA ILE A 85 3.79 -8.20 -14.89
C ILE A 85 5.12 -8.57 -14.22
N MET A 86 5.50 -7.78 -13.23
CA MET A 86 6.62 -8.04 -12.33
C MET A 86 6.07 -8.46 -10.98
N ALA A 87 6.23 -9.74 -10.62
CA ALA A 87 5.74 -10.26 -9.37
C ALA A 87 6.90 -10.57 -8.41
N LEU A 88 6.76 -10.16 -7.17
CA LEU A 88 7.66 -10.54 -6.10
C LEU A 88 7.27 -11.92 -5.52
N PRO A 89 8.24 -12.70 -5.03
CA PRO A 89 8.00 -13.90 -4.24
C PRO A 89 7.08 -13.66 -3.04
N PHE A 90 6.53 -14.73 -2.49
CA PHE A 90 5.57 -14.60 -1.38
C PHE A 90 6.19 -14.00 -0.11
N TYR A 91 7.47 -14.33 0.17
CA TYR A 91 8.23 -13.75 1.28
C TYR A 91 8.23 -12.23 1.25
N ASP A 92 8.65 -11.64 0.13
CA ASP A 92 8.71 -10.18 -0.07
C ASP A 92 7.33 -9.53 0.12
N ARG A 93 6.29 -10.22 -0.31
CA ARG A 93 4.92 -9.72 -0.14
C ARG A 93 4.50 -9.69 1.32
N VAL A 94 4.96 -10.66 2.14
CA VAL A 94 4.73 -10.61 3.60
C VAL A 94 5.46 -9.42 4.21
N VAL A 95 6.73 -9.20 3.86
CA VAL A 95 7.51 -8.04 4.31
C VAL A 95 6.81 -6.73 3.93
N GLN A 96 6.41 -6.59 2.66
CA GLN A 96 5.69 -5.39 2.19
C GLN A 96 4.38 -5.16 2.93
N HIS A 97 3.61 -6.21 3.21
CA HIS A 97 2.38 -6.09 4.01
C HIS A 97 2.68 -5.69 5.46
N ALA A 98 3.76 -6.18 6.06
CA ALA A 98 4.15 -5.80 7.42
C ALA A 98 4.49 -4.31 7.52
N ILE A 99 5.26 -3.80 6.57
CA ILE A 99 5.59 -2.37 6.45
C ILE A 99 4.32 -1.56 6.18
N ASN A 100 3.51 -1.97 5.22
CA ASN A 100 2.29 -1.24 4.83
C ASN A 100 1.25 -1.18 5.95
N ASN A 101 1.10 -2.23 6.75
CA ASN A 101 0.17 -2.22 7.89
C ASN A 101 0.43 -1.06 8.87
N VAL A 102 1.70 -0.67 9.02
CA VAL A 102 2.13 0.41 9.92
C VAL A 102 2.07 1.77 9.21
N LEU A 103 2.49 1.84 7.96
CA LEU A 103 2.58 3.10 7.22
C LEU A 103 1.23 3.59 6.69
N GLU A 104 0.37 2.66 6.21
CA GLU A 104 -0.93 3.00 5.61
C GLU A 104 -1.76 3.94 6.52
N PRO A 105 -1.97 3.68 7.83
CA PRO A 105 -2.75 4.56 8.69
C PRO A 105 -2.13 5.95 8.89
N ILE A 106 -0.80 6.06 8.78
CA ILE A 106 -0.07 7.33 8.92
C ILE A 106 -0.29 8.20 7.69
N PHE A 107 -0.16 7.60 6.50
CA PHE A 107 -0.30 8.31 5.23
C PHE A 107 -1.76 8.58 4.88
N ASP A 108 -2.68 7.65 5.18
CA ASP A 108 -4.10 7.79 4.88
C ASP A 108 -4.72 9.06 5.49
N LYS A 109 -4.30 9.42 6.70
CA LYS A 109 -4.72 10.65 7.38
C LYS A 109 -4.24 11.93 6.71
N ARG A 110 -3.30 11.84 5.76
CA ARG A 110 -2.67 12.98 5.08
C ARG A 110 -3.15 13.15 3.64
N PHE A 111 -3.77 12.12 3.08
CA PHE A 111 -4.33 12.21 1.76
C PHE A 111 -5.53 13.14 1.72
N ILE A 112 -5.64 13.88 0.63
CA ILE A 112 -6.82 14.71 0.37
C ILE A 112 -8.09 13.84 0.34
N SER A 113 -9.22 14.44 0.66
CA SER A 113 -10.51 13.72 0.70
C SER A 113 -10.87 13.09 -0.64
N GLN A 114 -10.45 13.69 -1.75
CA GLN A 114 -10.72 13.24 -3.13
C GLN A 114 -9.77 12.13 -3.62
N SER A 115 -8.86 11.65 -2.79
CA SER A 115 -8.08 10.45 -3.10
C SER A 115 -8.90 9.21 -2.81
N TYR A 116 -9.31 8.46 -3.86
CA TYR A 116 -10.23 7.32 -3.74
C TYR A 116 -9.57 5.96 -3.95
N ALA A 117 -8.46 5.89 -4.67
CA ALA A 117 -7.82 4.64 -5.01
C ALA A 117 -7.20 3.93 -3.79
N CYS A 118 -7.45 2.63 -3.66
CA CYS A 118 -6.85 1.75 -2.65
C CYS A 118 -7.07 2.18 -1.18
N ARG A 119 -8.06 2.99 -0.89
CA ARG A 119 -8.39 3.45 0.46
C ARG A 119 -9.64 2.76 0.99
N LYS A 120 -9.62 2.39 2.28
CA LYS A 120 -10.74 1.74 2.96
C LYS A 120 -11.96 2.68 3.01
N GLY A 121 -13.14 2.17 2.67
CA GLY A 121 -14.38 2.95 2.61
C GLY A 121 -14.47 3.92 1.44
N LYS A 122 -13.49 3.88 0.52
CA LYS A 122 -13.47 4.65 -0.73
C LYS A 122 -13.39 3.69 -1.93
N GLY A 123 -13.16 4.19 -3.11
CA GLY A 123 -13.08 3.37 -4.31
C GLY A 123 -13.85 4.03 -5.45
N MET A 124 -14.00 3.32 -6.56
CA MET A 124 -14.57 3.86 -7.79
C MET A 124 -16.03 4.32 -7.62
N HIS A 125 -16.84 3.57 -6.86
CA HIS A 125 -18.24 3.95 -6.62
C HIS A 125 -18.33 5.25 -5.80
N ALA A 126 -17.61 5.34 -4.69
CA ALA A 126 -17.57 6.56 -3.89
C ALA A 126 -17.06 7.78 -4.67
N ALA A 127 -16.05 7.59 -5.54
CA ALA A 127 -15.58 8.65 -6.44
C ALA A 127 -16.66 9.10 -7.42
N SER A 128 -17.37 8.14 -8.02
CA SER A 128 -18.47 8.42 -8.94
C SER A 128 -19.63 9.16 -8.28
N ASP A 129 -19.98 8.76 -7.07
CA ASP A 129 -21.07 9.38 -6.32
C ASP A 129 -20.73 10.83 -5.93
N THR A 130 -19.50 11.05 -5.42
CA THR A 130 -19.02 12.41 -5.13
C THR A 130 -19.00 13.30 -6.39
N LEU A 131 -18.57 12.74 -7.53
CA LEU A 131 -18.58 13.48 -8.79
C LEU A 131 -20.02 13.85 -9.22
N LYS A 132 -20.97 12.92 -9.09
CA LYS A 132 -22.39 13.18 -9.40
C LYS A 132 -22.96 14.30 -8.52
N GLU A 133 -22.64 14.28 -7.21
CA GLU A 133 -23.06 15.32 -6.29
C GLU A 133 -22.53 16.70 -6.73
N TRP A 134 -21.23 16.79 -7.04
CA TRP A 134 -20.63 18.05 -7.51
C TRP A 134 -21.23 18.55 -8.83
N LEU A 135 -21.49 17.65 -9.78
CA LEU A 135 -22.11 18.00 -11.04
C LEU A 135 -23.56 18.51 -10.83
N TYR A 136 -24.30 17.86 -9.94
CA TYR A 136 -25.66 18.27 -9.59
C TYR A 136 -25.68 19.65 -8.92
N GLU A 137 -24.81 19.88 -7.93
CA GLU A 137 -24.70 21.17 -7.26
C GLU A 137 -24.28 22.28 -8.22
N TRP A 138 -23.27 22.02 -9.07
CA TRP A 138 -22.86 22.98 -10.08
C TRP A 138 -24.02 23.37 -11.00
N ASN A 139 -24.71 22.42 -11.59
CA ASN A 139 -25.81 22.66 -12.51
C ASN A 139 -26.98 23.39 -11.84
N LYS A 140 -27.21 23.15 -10.56
CA LYS A 140 -28.24 23.84 -9.77
C LYS A 140 -27.96 25.34 -9.62
N TYR A 141 -26.70 25.70 -9.40
CA TYR A 141 -26.30 27.10 -9.14
C TYR A 141 -25.80 27.83 -10.39
N HIS A 142 -25.50 27.09 -11.45
CA HIS A 142 -24.94 27.63 -12.71
C HIS A 142 -25.57 26.95 -13.93
N PRO A 143 -26.92 27.03 -14.12
CA PRO A 143 -27.62 26.25 -15.14
C PRO A 143 -27.22 26.60 -16.58
N ASP A 144 -26.78 27.84 -16.82
CA ASP A 144 -26.41 28.33 -18.15
C ASP A 144 -24.89 28.36 -18.40
N GLN A 145 -24.09 27.81 -17.46
CA GLN A 145 -22.63 27.81 -17.59
C GLN A 145 -22.10 26.44 -17.98
N PRO A 146 -21.26 26.34 -19.02
CA PRO A 146 -20.64 25.08 -19.37
C PRO A 146 -19.62 24.65 -18.32
N LEU A 147 -19.63 23.36 -17.95
CA LEU A 147 -18.63 22.72 -17.10
C LEU A 147 -17.66 21.93 -17.97
N TYR A 148 -16.38 22.15 -17.75
CA TYR A 148 -15.29 21.45 -18.44
C TYR A 148 -14.59 20.50 -17.50
N ALA A 149 -14.30 19.27 -17.96
CA ALA A 149 -13.53 18.28 -17.23
C ALA A 149 -12.19 18.03 -17.92
N ILE A 150 -11.12 18.07 -17.15
CA ILE A 150 -9.78 17.67 -17.61
C ILE A 150 -9.50 16.26 -17.08
N LYS A 151 -9.25 15.32 -18.00
CA LYS A 151 -8.79 13.97 -17.65
C LYS A 151 -7.30 13.89 -17.91
N ALA A 152 -6.52 13.70 -16.83
CA ALA A 152 -5.07 13.55 -16.89
C ALA A 152 -4.65 12.17 -16.37
N ASP A 153 -3.59 11.61 -16.92
CA ASP A 153 -2.97 10.35 -16.49
C ASP A 153 -1.45 10.46 -16.60
N ILE A 154 -0.75 9.79 -15.69
CA ILE A 154 0.71 9.79 -15.69
C ILE A 154 1.22 8.60 -16.47
N HIS A 155 1.89 8.88 -17.58
CA HIS A 155 2.49 7.85 -18.42
C HIS A 155 3.57 7.08 -17.68
N HIS A 156 3.49 5.76 -17.68
CA HIS A 156 4.43 4.86 -16.99
C HIS A 156 4.75 5.25 -15.54
N TYR A 157 3.72 5.57 -14.75
CA TYR A 157 3.85 6.09 -13.38
C TYR A 157 4.92 5.39 -12.54
N PHE A 158 4.87 4.05 -12.43
CA PHE A 158 5.82 3.31 -11.60
C PHE A 158 7.25 3.33 -12.11
N GLN A 159 7.46 3.38 -13.42
CA GLN A 159 8.78 3.42 -14.04
C GLN A 159 9.36 4.83 -14.05
N SER A 160 8.52 5.86 -14.10
CA SER A 160 8.93 7.26 -14.14
C SER A 160 9.09 7.91 -12.77
N THR A 161 8.67 7.22 -11.69
CA THR A 161 8.79 7.76 -10.34
C THR A 161 10.25 7.84 -9.91
N ASP A 162 10.73 9.05 -9.63
CA ASP A 162 12.05 9.26 -9.05
C ASP A 162 12.08 8.84 -7.57
N ASN A 163 12.86 7.80 -7.28
CA ASN A 163 13.01 7.26 -5.93
C ASN A 163 13.62 8.27 -4.94
N ALA A 164 14.44 9.21 -5.37
CA ALA A 164 15.03 10.22 -4.49
C ALA A 164 13.95 11.23 -4.05
N VAL A 165 13.11 11.66 -4.99
CA VAL A 165 11.95 12.53 -4.71
C VAL A 165 10.97 11.80 -3.79
N LEU A 166 10.61 10.55 -4.10
CA LEU A 166 9.70 9.75 -3.27
C LEU A 166 10.22 9.59 -1.83
N LYS A 167 11.51 9.26 -1.66
CA LYS A 167 12.14 9.17 -0.32
C LYS A 167 12.09 10.50 0.41
N THR A 168 12.26 11.61 -0.28
CA THR A 168 12.17 12.95 0.32
C THR A 168 10.76 13.23 0.81
N GLU A 169 9.73 12.92 0.03
CA GLU A 169 8.34 13.09 0.44
C GLU A 169 7.97 12.19 1.64
N ILE A 170 8.41 10.94 1.63
CA ILE A 170 8.24 10.03 2.76
C ILE A 170 8.89 10.59 4.03
N ARG A 171 10.12 11.13 3.95
CA ARG A 171 10.83 11.73 5.08
C ARG A 171 10.19 13.00 5.64
N LYS A 172 9.32 13.67 4.89
CA LYS A 172 8.51 14.77 5.44
C LYS A 172 7.45 14.26 6.44
N VAL A 173 7.06 13.01 6.32
CA VAL A 173 5.98 12.38 7.09
C VAL A 173 6.51 11.54 8.25
N ILE A 174 7.52 10.72 8.01
CA ILE A 174 8.12 9.82 9.01
C ILE A 174 9.57 10.23 9.33
N LYS A 175 10.01 9.81 10.54
CA LYS A 175 11.40 9.98 11.00
C LYS A 175 12.21 8.76 10.64
#